data_ba5b56acc75b05b652f9087826b6b65f
#
_entry.id   ba5b56acc75b05b652f9087826b6b65f
#
_cell.length_a   1.000
_cell.length_b   1.000
_cell.length_c   1.000
_cell.angle_alpha   90.00
_cell.angle_beta   90.00
_cell.angle_gamma   90.00
#
_symmetry.space_group_name_H-M   'P 1'
#
loop_
_entity.id
_entity.type
_entity.pdbx_description
1 polymer ?
#
loop_
_entity_poly.entity_id
_entity_poly.type
_entity_poly.pdbx_seq_one_letter_code
_entity_poly.pdbx_strand_id
1 'polypeptide(L)'
;MKSIALFFVSLFLFSCTSNTQTEVDTLVTNATIYTVNPAFEKASAMAIKDGKILAIGNTDSLLKKYTSKTILDFKGKFIYPGLIDAHCHFYGYGLTLQEVDLRGTKSFEEIITRLKAFQKAKNPTFIVGNGWDQNDWAVKKFPSKAAIDAVFPNIPVVLNRIDGHAIVVNSKVLQMAGITAKTKAEGGQIELQNGEPTGILIDNPMELVFKIIPKPSRKTQIAALLDAEKVMFDYGLTTVNDAGLDPDIIHLIDSLQQAGK
;
A
#
# COMPACT_ATOMS: atom_id res chain seq x y z
N MET A 1 -42.36 31.83 -84.82
CA MET A 1 -41.71 30.74 -84.17
C MET A 1 -40.79 31.33 -83.12
N LYS A 2 -41.20 31.29 -81.80
CA LYS A 2 -40.41 31.81 -80.66
C LYS A 2 -39.76 30.64 -79.93
N SER A 3 -38.44 30.53 -79.96
CA SER A 3 -37.65 29.50 -79.25
C SER A 3 -37.51 29.95 -77.79
N ILE A 4 -37.99 29.12 -76.88
CA ILE A 4 -37.76 29.27 -75.42
C ILE A 4 -36.52 28.46 -75.05
N ALA A 5 -35.44 29.17 -74.64
CA ALA A 5 -34.23 28.54 -74.12
C ALA A 5 -34.46 28.27 -72.62
N LEU A 6 -34.47 26.99 -72.24
CA LEU A 6 -34.55 26.51 -70.87
C LEU A 6 -33.16 26.56 -70.25
N PHE A 7 -32.96 27.43 -69.26
CA PHE A 7 -31.66 27.54 -68.51
C PHE A 7 -31.74 26.59 -67.29
N PHE A 8 -30.97 25.48 -67.33
CA PHE A 8 -30.87 24.54 -66.21
C PHE A 8 -29.81 25.12 -65.21
N VAL A 9 -30.28 25.61 -64.09
CA VAL A 9 -29.39 25.98 -62.95
C VAL A 9 -29.20 24.76 -62.12
N SER A 10 -28.01 24.14 -62.20
CA SER A 10 -27.56 23.05 -61.31
C SER A 10 -27.16 23.64 -59.95
N LEU A 11 -28.03 23.45 -58.93
CA LEU A 11 -27.68 23.73 -57.54
C LEU A 11 -26.70 22.64 -57.05
N PHE A 12 -25.42 22.98 -56.92
CA PHE A 12 -24.45 22.20 -56.17
C PHE A 12 -24.74 22.40 -54.69
N LEU A 13 -25.37 21.46 -54.03
CA LEU A 13 -25.45 21.36 -52.57
C LEU A 13 -24.06 20.95 -52.04
N PHE A 14 -23.27 21.91 -51.58
CA PHE A 14 -22.11 21.62 -50.75
C PHE A 14 -22.64 21.12 -49.39
N SER A 15 -22.67 19.78 -49.20
CA SER A 15 -22.86 19.19 -47.90
C SER A 15 -21.58 19.40 -47.10
N CYS A 16 -21.53 20.45 -46.28
CA CYS A 16 -20.53 20.58 -45.23
C CYS A 16 -20.80 19.47 -44.20
N THR A 17 -20.11 18.36 -44.28
CA THR A 17 -20.00 17.42 -43.17
C THR A 17 -19.19 18.09 -42.09
N SER A 18 -19.88 18.73 -41.14
CA SER A 18 -19.25 19.17 -39.90
C SER A 18 -18.78 17.92 -39.16
N ASN A 19 -17.50 17.70 -39.18
CA ASN A 19 -16.84 16.61 -38.44
C ASN A 19 -16.86 17.02 -36.95
N THR A 20 -18.01 16.88 -36.29
CA THR A 20 -18.16 17.22 -34.86
C THR A 20 -17.45 16.16 -34.05
N GLN A 21 -16.31 16.56 -33.45
CA GLN A 21 -15.60 15.70 -32.50
C GLN A 21 -16.48 15.41 -31.29
N THR A 22 -16.40 14.18 -30.79
CA THR A 22 -17.09 13.79 -29.56
C THR A 22 -16.26 14.25 -28.37
N GLU A 23 -16.86 14.98 -27.42
CA GLU A 23 -16.20 15.39 -26.19
C GLU A 23 -16.09 14.19 -25.22
N VAL A 24 -14.87 14.01 -24.67
CA VAL A 24 -14.52 12.99 -23.67
C VAL A 24 -13.84 13.63 -22.49
N ASP A 25 -13.78 12.92 -21.35
CA ASP A 25 -13.20 13.47 -20.12
C ASP A 25 -11.68 13.57 -20.21
N THR A 26 -11.04 12.53 -20.74
CA THR A 26 -9.59 12.46 -20.89
C THR A 26 -9.21 11.80 -22.21
N LEU A 27 -8.22 12.37 -22.87
CA LEU A 27 -7.59 11.81 -24.06
C LEU A 27 -6.11 11.54 -23.77
N VAL A 28 -5.74 10.27 -23.77
CA VAL A 28 -4.35 9.83 -23.66
C VAL A 28 -3.76 9.74 -25.06
N THR A 29 -2.57 10.30 -25.26
CA THR A 29 -1.88 10.35 -26.55
C THR A 29 -0.41 9.96 -26.42
N ASN A 30 0.21 9.60 -27.55
CA ASN A 30 1.63 9.28 -27.63
C ASN A 30 2.11 8.24 -26.61
N ALA A 31 1.28 7.24 -26.30
CA ALA A 31 1.59 6.14 -25.40
C ALA A 31 2.00 4.88 -26.16
N THR A 32 2.53 3.89 -25.44
CA THR A 32 2.60 2.51 -25.89
C THR A 32 1.66 1.69 -25.02
N ILE A 33 0.43 1.50 -25.50
CA ILE A 33 -0.65 0.85 -24.75
C ILE A 33 -0.68 -0.63 -25.11
N TYR A 34 -0.45 -1.51 -24.13
CA TYR A 34 -0.66 -2.94 -24.27
C TYR A 34 -2.11 -3.27 -23.99
N THR A 35 -2.85 -3.66 -25.04
CA THR A 35 -4.31 -3.91 -24.92
C THR A 35 -4.61 -5.24 -24.25
N VAL A 36 -3.64 -6.17 -24.28
CA VAL A 36 -3.77 -7.55 -23.76
C VAL A 36 -5.00 -8.26 -24.35
N ASN A 37 -5.41 -7.88 -25.56
CA ASN A 37 -6.41 -8.61 -26.33
C ASN A 37 -5.81 -9.92 -26.90
N PRO A 38 -6.60 -10.84 -27.46
CA PRO A 38 -6.09 -12.10 -27.99
C PRO A 38 -4.96 -11.96 -29.03
N ALA A 39 -4.92 -10.84 -29.77
CA ALA A 39 -3.87 -10.55 -30.75
C ALA A 39 -2.66 -9.83 -30.17
N PHE A 40 -2.67 -9.47 -28.88
CA PHE A 40 -1.61 -8.71 -28.18
C PHE A 40 -1.25 -7.41 -28.92
N GLU A 41 -2.26 -6.75 -29.49
CA GLU A 41 -2.06 -5.49 -30.22
C GLU A 41 -1.63 -4.35 -29.30
N LYS A 42 -0.92 -3.40 -29.89
CA LYS A 42 -0.53 -2.16 -29.23
C LYS A 42 -1.30 -1.00 -29.84
N ALA A 43 -1.65 -0.02 -28.99
CA ALA A 43 -2.25 1.24 -29.39
C ALA A 43 -1.38 2.43 -28.93
N SER A 44 -1.64 3.62 -29.48
CA SER A 44 -0.91 4.82 -29.10
C SER A 44 -1.78 5.90 -28.42
N ALA A 45 -3.09 5.67 -28.37
CA ALA A 45 -4.02 6.60 -27.76
C ALA A 45 -5.24 5.89 -27.16
N MET A 46 -5.89 6.55 -26.19
CA MET A 46 -7.08 6.07 -25.52
C MET A 46 -7.98 7.27 -25.16
N ALA A 47 -9.28 7.15 -25.45
CA ALA A 47 -10.31 8.09 -25.04
C ALA A 47 -11.09 7.52 -23.86
N ILE A 48 -11.22 8.32 -22.78
CA ILE A 48 -11.90 7.94 -21.54
C ILE A 48 -13.08 8.86 -21.33
N LYS A 49 -14.25 8.29 -21.04
CA LYS A 49 -15.47 9.02 -20.70
C LYS A 49 -16.20 8.28 -19.57
N ASP A 50 -16.71 9.04 -18.59
CA ASP A 50 -17.44 8.54 -17.43
C ASP A 50 -16.68 7.40 -16.69
N GLY A 51 -15.35 7.57 -16.54
CA GLY A 51 -14.48 6.58 -15.90
C GLY A 51 -14.25 5.30 -16.69
N LYS A 52 -14.70 5.22 -17.97
CA LYS A 52 -14.57 4.05 -18.82
C LYS A 52 -13.76 4.33 -20.06
N ILE A 53 -13.03 3.33 -20.54
CA ILE A 53 -12.35 3.39 -21.84
C ILE A 53 -13.43 3.35 -22.95
N LEU A 54 -13.60 4.49 -23.62
CA LEU A 54 -14.56 4.61 -24.73
C LEU A 54 -13.95 4.10 -26.05
N ALA A 55 -12.68 4.38 -26.29
CA ALA A 55 -11.97 3.96 -27.49
C ALA A 55 -10.47 3.81 -27.24
N ILE A 56 -9.86 2.86 -27.95
CA ILE A 56 -8.41 2.67 -28.02
C ILE A 56 -8.01 2.66 -29.50
N GLY A 57 -6.86 3.23 -29.84
CA GLY A 57 -6.40 3.24 -31.22
C GLY A 57 -5.13 4.04 -31.43
N ASN A 58 -5.02 4.57 -32.63
CA ASN A 58 -3.90 5.42 -33.04
C ASN A 58 -4.14 6.87 -32.63
N THR A 59 -3.10 7.58 -32.21
CA THR A 59 -3.16 8.97 -31.74
C THR A 59 -3.83 9.90 -32.77
N ASP A 60 -3.39 9.86 -34.04
CA ASP A 60 -3.95 10.76 -35.05
C ASP A 60 -5.43 10.48 -35.35
N SER A 61 -5.82 9.21 -35.28
CA SER A 61 -7.20 8.80 -35.51
C SER A 61 -8.12 9.24 -34.36
N LEU A 62 -7.67 9.09 -33.10
CA LEU A 62 -8.47 9.50 -31.95
C LEU A 62 -8.57 11.03 -31.86
N LEU A 63 -7.50 11.77 -32.14
CA LEU A 63 -7.51 13.23 -32.15
C LEU A 63 -8.44 13.82 -33.23
N LYS A 64 -8.70 13.10 -34.32
CA LYS A 64 -9.70 13.51 -35.32
C LYS A 64 -11.14 13.29 -34.85
N LYS A 65 -11.36 12.26 -34.01
CA LYS A 65 -12.70 11.80 -33.61
C LYS A 65 -13.15 12.35 -32.26
N TYR A 66 -12.23 12.61 -31.36
CA TYR A 66 -12.49 13.01 -29.97
C TYR A 66 -11.79 14.32 -29.64
N THR A 67 -12.40 15.09 -28.73
CA THR A 67 -11.83 16.29 -28.11
C THR A 67 -11.95 16.18 -26.59
N SER A 68 -11.00 16.78 -25.86
CA SER A 68 -11.03 16.80 -24.39
C SER A 68 -10.30 18.05 -23.88
N LYS A 69 -10.73 18.56 -22.72
CA LYS A 69 -10.00 19.59 -21.97
C LYS A 69 -8.77 19.02 -21.26
N THR A 70 -8.73 17.70 -21.02
CA THR A 70 -7.63 16.98 -20.38
C THR A 70 -6.97 16.07 -21.41
N ILE A 71 -5.83 16.52 -21.95
CA ILE A 71 -5.01 15.71 -22.85
C ILE A 71 -3.72 15.34 -22.12
N LEU A 72 -3.46 14.03 -21.97
CA LEU A 72 -2.28 13.48 -21.32
C LEU A 72 -1.33 12.94 -22.40
N ASP A 73 -0.26 13.68 -22.66
CA ASP A 73 0.82 13.22 -23.56
C ASP A 73 1.80 12.34 -22.78
N PHE A 74 1.81 11.04 -23.09
CA PHE A 74 2.65 10.05 -22.42
C PHE A 74 4.08 9.99 -22.94
N LYS A 75 4.41 10.70 -24.04
CA LYS A 75 5.78 10.80 -24.58
C LYS A 75 6.44 9.42 -24.77
N GLY A 76 5.72 8.45 -25.30
CA GLY A 76 6.18 7.08 -25.54
C GLY A 76 6.18 6.15 -24.33
N LYS A 77 5.74 6.60 -23.12
CA LYS A 77 5.64 5.74 -21.94
C LYS A 77 4.64 4.61 -22.15
N PHE A 78 4.85 3.54 -21.38
CA PHE A 78 4.03 2.34 -21.46
C PHE A 78 2.77 2.46 -20.59
N ILE A 79 1.67 1.88 -21.07
CA ILE A 79 0.43 1.70 -20.33
C ILE A 79 0.06 0.22 -20.39
N TYR A 80 -0.23 -0.35 -19.24
CA TYR A 80 -0.70 -1.72 -19.07
C TYR A 80 -2.07 -1.73 -18.37
N PRO A 81 -2.88 -2.77 -18.55
CA PRO A 81 -3.98 -3.05 -17.63
C PRO A 81 -3.46 -3.13 -16.20
N GLY A 82 -4.29 -2.77 -15.23
CA GLY A 82 -3.94 -2.90 -13.83
C GLY A 82 -3.50 -4.32 -13.47
N LEU A 83 -2.48 -4.43 -12.65
CA LEU A 83 -1.94 -5.73 -12.23
C LEU A 83 -2.87 -6.37 -11.19
N ILE A 84 -2.86 -7.70 -11.15
CA ILE A 84 -3.64 -8.51 -10.21
C ILE A 84 -2.68 -9.35 -9.37
N ASP A 85 -2.73 -9.19 -8.04
CA ASP A 85 -2.06 -10.11 -7.12
C ASP A 85 -3.06 -11.21 -6.71
N ALA A 86 -2.79 -12.43 -7.17
CA ALA A 86 -3.67 -13.57 -6.94
C ALA A 86 -3.57 -14.17 -5.53
N HIS A 87 -2.54 -13.81 -4.75
CA HIS A 87 -2.34 -14.30 -3.39
C HIS A 87 -1.49 -13.32 -2.58
N CYS A 88 -2.12 -12.58 -1.69
CA CYS A 88 -1.43 -11.65 -0.79
C CYS A 88 -2.02 -11.72 0.63
N HIS A 89 -1.44 -10.94 1.53
CA HIS A 89 -1.96 -10.67 2.88
C HIS A 89 -2.16 -9.16 3.03
N PHE A 90 -3.10 -8.62 2.27
CA PHE A 90 -3.34 -7.20 2.12
C PHE A 90 -3.60 -6.48 3.45
N TYR A 91 -4.52 -7.02 4.26
CA TYR A 91 -4.81 -6.47 5.57
C TYR A 91 -3.63 -6.59 6.53
N GLY A 92 -2.97 -7.76 6.54
CA GLY A 92 -1.77 -8.00 7.34
C GLY A 92 -0.65 -7.01 7.01
N TYR A 93 -0.39 -6.79 5.72
CA TYR A 93 0.55 -5.77 5.27
C TYR A 93 0.15 -4.37 5.74
N GLY A 94 -1.14 -4.01 5.61
CA GLY A 94 -1.66 -2.73 6.09
C GLY A 94 -1.44 -2.50 7.58
N LEU A 95 -1.56 -3.55 8.40
CA LEU A 95 -1.25 -3.47 9.83
C LEU A 95 0.23 -3.16 10.08
N THR A 96 1.15 -3.76 9.32
CA THR A 96 2.58 -3.42 9.46
C THR A 96 2.89 -1.96 9.14
N LEU A 97 2.10 -1.31 8.28
CA LEU A 97 2.22 0.13 8.00
C LEU A 97 1.76 1.01 9.18
N GLN A 98 1.06 0.44 10.15
CA GLN A 98 0.66 1.14 11.39
C GLN A 98 1.68 0.96 12.53
N GLU A 99 2.76 0.24 12.29
CA GLU A 99 3.83 -0.07 13.23
C GLU A 99 5.15 0.62 12.84
N VAL A 100 6.18 0.48 13.67
CA VAL A 100 7.47 1.11 13.36
C VAL A 100 8.29 0.21 12.45
N ASP A 101 8.61 0.68 11.26
CA ASP A 101 9.54 -0.04 10.37
C ASP A 101 10.99 0.12 10.87
N LEU A 102 11.57 -0.99 11.28
CA LEU A 102 12.93 -1.08 11.82
C LEU A 102 13.92 -1.71 10.83
N ARG A 103 13.45 -2.10 9.63
CA ARG A 103 14.30 -2.71 8.61
C ARG A 103 15.42 -1.77 8.18
N GLY A 104 16.60 -2.35 7.97
CA GLY A 104 17.78 -1.63 7.48
C GLY A 104 18.42 -0.67 8.49
N THR A 105 17.98 -0.64 9.77
CA THR A 105 18.65 0.13 10.84
C THR A 105 20.08 -0.35 11.01
N LYS A 106 21.01 0.60 11.28
CA LYS A 106 22.43 0.34 11.41
C LYS A 106 22.92 0.31 12.85
N SER A 107 22.06 0.66 13.78
CA SER A 107 22.34 0.60 15.23
C SER A 107 21.04 0.60 16.05
N PHE A 108 21.16 0.28 17.34
CA PHE A 108 20.03 0.36 18.25
C PHE A 108 19.61 1.81 18.54
N GLU A 109 20.55 2.74 18.49
CA GLU A 109 20.29 4.18 18.61
C GLU A 109 19.42 4.70 17.46
N GLU A 110 19.60 4.17 16.25
CA GLU A 110 18.71 4.49 15.12
C GLU A 110 17.29 3.98 15.38
N ILE A 111 17.14 2.78 15.94
CA ILE A 111 15.84 2.26 16.38
C ILE A 111 15.16 3.24 17.35
N ILE A 112 15.88 3.65 18.41
CA ILE A 112 15.34 4.61 19.38
C ILE A 112 14.91 5.92 18.71
N THR A 113 15.66 6.37 17.72
CA THR A 113 15.31 7.56 16.92
C THR A 113 14.01 7.38 16.16
N ARG A 114 13.83 6.22 15.46
CA ARG A 114 12.58 5.90 14.75
C ARG A 114 11.39 5.78 15.70
N LEU A 115 11.58 5.16 16.87
CA LEU A 115 10.53 5.05 17.90
C LEU A 115 10.08 6.43 18.40
N LYS A 116 11.01 7.36 18.66
CA LYS A 116 10.68 8.74 19.06
C LYS A 116 9.90 9.49 17.99
N ALA A 117 10.33 9.35 16.72
CA ALA A 117 9.62 9.95 15.58
C ALA A 117 8.21 9.43 15.45
N PHE A 118 8.03 8.10 15.57
CA PHE A 118 6.72 7.45 15.53
C PHE A 118 5.81 7.88 16.68
N GLN A 119 6.35 7.90 17.92
CA GLN A 119 5.62 8.40 19.10
C GLN A 119 5.14 9.84 18.88
N LYS A 120 5.98 10.72 18.37
CA LYS A 120 5.62 12.11 18.08
C LYS A 120 4.51 12.22 17.01
N ALA A 121 4.57 11.39 15.98
CA ALA A 121 3.64 11.43 14.84
C ALA A 121 2.27 10.81 15.15
N LYS A 122 2.24 9.68 15.84
CA LYS A 122 1.03 8.84 16.02
C LYS A 122 0.47 8.87 17.45
N ASN A 123 1.28 9.26 18.44
CA ASN A 123 0.94 9.26 19.89
C ASN A 123 0.28 7.94 20.36
N PRO A 124 0.88 6.77 20.09
CA PRO A 124 0.32 5.48 20.46
C PRO A 124 0.43 5.24 21.96
N THR A 125 -0.49 4.45 22.50
CA THR A 125 -0.46 3.97 23.89
C THR A 125 0.32 2.65 24.07
N PHE A 126 0.64 2.00 22.95
CA PHE A 126 1.43 0.77 22.84
C PHE A 126 2.24 0.86 21.53
N ILE A 127 3.52 0.60 21.56
CA ILE A 127 4.39 0.67 20.38
C ILE A 127 4.78 -0.75 19.98
N VAL A 128 4.53 -1.10 18.71
CA VAL A 128 5.05 -2.29 18.05
C VAL A 128 5.94 -1.85 16.90
N GLY A 129 7.07 -2.52 16.73
CA GLY A 129 7.98 -2.30 15.60
C GLY A 129 8.49 -3.62 15.05
N ASN A 130 8.86 -3.63 13.75
CA ASN A 130 9.26 -4.84 13.06
C ASN A 130 10.51 -4.65 12.23
N GLY A 131 11.35 -5.67 12.21
CA GLY A 131 12.40 -5.80 11.22
C GLY A 131 13.80 -5.38 11.66
N TRP A 132 14.07 -5.26 12.97
CA TRP A 132 15.45 -5.07 13.40
C TRP A 132 16.29 -6.34 13.22
N ASP A 133 17.57 -6.16 12.91
CA ASP A 133 18.57 -7.23 12.90
C ASP A 133 19.90 -6.71 13.39
N GLN A 134 20.38 -7.24 14.52
CA GLN A 134 21.69 -6.87 15.06
C GLN A 134 22.85 -7.29 14.15
N ASN A 135 22.64 -8.20 13.20
CA ASN A 135 23.67 -8.60 12.25
C ASN A 135 23.99 -7.50 11.23
N ASP A 136 23.08 -6.55 11.03
CA ASP A 136 23.26 -5.36 10.19
C ASP A 136 24.01 -4.21 10.91
N TRP A 137 24.25 -4.36 12.23
CA TRP A 137 24.89 -3.32 13.04
C TRP A 137 26.39 -3.50 13.15
N ALA A 138 27.10 -2.42 13.47
CA ALA A 138 28.54 -2.48 13.75
C ALA A 138 28.83 -3.38 14.98
N VAL A 139 27.99 -3.30 16.02
CA VAL A 139 28.04 -4.17 17.20
C VAL A 139 26.97 -5.26 17.06
N LYS A 140 27.37 -6.46 16.66
CA LYS A 140 26.50 -7.60 16.40
C LYS A 140 26.08 -8.31 17.69
N LYS A 141 25.46 -7.57 18.62
CA LYS A 141 24.97 -8.10 19.89
C LYS A 141 23.50 -7.79 20.06
N PHE A 142 22.79 -8.66 20.75
CA PHE A 142 21.42 -8.35 21.15
C PHE A 142 21.36 -7.06 21.95
N PRO A 143 20.36 -6.20 21.67
CA PRO A 143 20.12 -5.01 22.47
C PRO A 143 19.53 -5.36 23.82
N SER A 144 19.51 -4.41 24.74
CA SER A 144 18.80 -4.55 26.00
C SER A 144 17.68 -3.55 26.15
N LYS A 145 16.75 -3.82 27.06
CA LYS A 145 15.63 -2.94 27.40
C LYS A 145 16.05 -1.56 27.89
N ALA A 146 17.28 -1.38 28.40
CA ALA A 146 17.70 -0.17 29.10
C ALA A 146 17.53 1.11 28.28
N ALA A 147 17.90 1.09 26.99
CA ALA A 147 17.75 2.27 26.14
C ALA A 147 16.26 2.55 25.80
N ILE A 148 15.42 1.51 25.73
CA ILE A 148 13.96 1.69 25.54
C ILE A 148 13.36 2.25 26.83
N ASP A 149 13.69 1.68 27.97
CA ASP A 149 13.21 2.13 29.30
C ASP A 149 13.52 3.59 29.59
N ALA A 150 14.71 4.04 29.19
CA ALA A 150 15.15 5.44 29.37
C ALA A 150 14.25 6.43 28.60
N VAL A 151 13.65 6.00 27.49
CA VAL A 151 12.84 6.88 26.62
C VAL A 151 11.34 6.64 26.82
N PHE A 152 10.94 5.39 27.02
CA PHE A 152 9.55 4.95 27.12
C PHE A 152 9.26 4.18 28.42
N PRO A 153 9.46 4.80 29.61
CA PRO A 153 9.29 4.10 30.89
C PRO A 153 7.84 3.64 31.14
N ASN A 154 6.86 4.33 30.57
CA ASN A 154 5.44 4.10 30.81
C ASN A 154 4.67 3.58 29.57
N ILE A 155 5.27 3.64 28.38
CA ILE A 155 4.65 3.17 27.14
C ILE A 155 5.22 1.77 26.85
N PRO A 156 4.38 0.73 26.75
CA PRO A 156 4.81 -0.61 26.37
C PRO A 156 5.42 -0.59 24.96
N VAL A 157 6.57 -1.21 24.79
CA VAL A 157 7.30 -1.30 23.51
C VAL A 157 7.69 -2.74 23.24
N VAL A 158 7.30 -3.26 22.07
CA VAL A 158 7.65 -4.58 21.57
C VAL A 158 8.26 -4.43 20.19
N LEU A 159 9.48 -4.91 20.00
CA LEU A 159 10.21 -4.81 18.74
C LEU A 159 10.58 -6.20 18.24
N ASN A 160 9.98 -6.61 17.12
CA ASN A 160 10.19 -7.91 16.49
C ASN A 160 11.45 -7.89 15.63
N ARG A 161 12.28 -8.92 15.78
CA ARG A 161 13.42 -9.17 14.90
C ARG A 161 12.93 -9.62 13.52
N ILE A 162 13.74 -9.36 12.48
CA ILE A 162 13.37 -9.59 11.08
C ILE A 162 13.00 -11.05 10.76
N ASP A 163 13.59 -11.98 11.44
CA ASP A 163 13.35 -13.43 11.26
C ASP A 163 12.14 -13.96 12.04
N GLY A 164 11.53 -13.13 12.90
CA GLY A 164 10.39 -13.53 13.73
C GLY A 164 10.72 -14.42 14.93
N HIS A 165 11.99 -14.75 15.18
CA HIS A 165 12.42 -15.66 16.25
C HIS A 165 12.90 -14.95 17.53
N ALA A 166 12.91 -13.63 17.57
CA ALA A 166 13.25 -12.87 18.77
C ALA A 166 12.48 -11.56 18.84
N ILE A 167 12.21 -11.12 20.06
CA ILE A 167 11.75 -9.77 20.34
C ILE A 167 12.64 -9.11 21.40
N VAL A 168 12.72 -7.79 21.33
CA VAL A 168 13.20 -6.96 22.47
C VAL A 168 12.02 -6.15 22.99
N VAL A 169 11.81 -6.19 24.29
CA VAL A 169 10.72 -5.46 24.97
C VAL A 169 11.26 -4.62 26.12
N ASN A 170 10.51 -3.58 26.48
CA ASN A 170 10.88 -2.78 27.65
C ASN A 170 10.36 -3.35 28.98
N SER A 171 10.79 -2.79 30.09
CA SER A 171 10.39 -3.20 31.44
C SER A 171 8.87 -3.14 31.64
N LYS A 172 8.19 -2.20 30.97
CA LYS A 172 6.73 -2.07 31.04
C LYS A 172 6.02 -3.29 30.47
N VAL A 173 6.48 -3.83 29.33
CA VAL A 173 5.96 -5.06 28.73
C VAL A 173 6.26 -6.26 29.60
N LEU A 174 7.48 -6.41 30.12
CA LEU A 174 7.82 -7.50 31.04
C LEU A 174 6.88 -7.54 32.26
N GLN A 175 6.62 -6.37 32.85
CA GLN A 175 5.68 -6.23 33.95
C GLN A 175 4.26 -6.64 33.56
N MET A 176 3.74 -6.18 32.42
CA MET A 176 2.39 -6.50 31.94
C MET A 176 2.23 -7.98 31.63
N ALA A 177 3.26 -8.63 31.06
CA ALA A 177 3.25 -10.05 30.73
C ALA A 177 3.59 -10.94 31.95
N GLY A 178 3.91 -10.38 33.12
CA GLY A 178 4.29 -11.14 34.32
C GLY A 178 5.63 -11.88 34.17
N ILE A 179 6.51 -11.40 33.30
CA ILE A 179 7.80 -12.01 33.00
C ILE A 179 8.85 -11.57 34.02
N THR A 180 9.49 -12.55 34.67
CA THR A 180 10.56 -12.38 35.66
C THR A 180 11.70 -13.35 35.37
N ALA A 181 12.78 -13.23 36.13
CA ALA A 181 13.90 -14.20 36.06
C ALA A 181 13.50 -15.65 36.41
N LYS A 182 12.35 -15.85 37.06
CA LYS A 182 11.83 -17.17 37.43
C LYS A 182 10.83 -17.74 36.43
N THR A 183 10.47 -16.97 35.39
CA THR A 183 9.54 -17.41 34.36
C THR A 183 10.13 -18.55 33.57
N LYS A 184 9.41 -19.67 33.45
CA LYS A 184 9.84 -20.81 32.66
C LYS A 184 9.80 -20.48 31.17
N ALA A 185 10.82 -20.90 30.44
CA ALA A 185 11.02 -20.61 29.01
C ALA A 185 11.13 -21.93 28.19
N GLU A 186 10.14 -22.83 28.33
CA GLU A 186 10.13 -24.08 27.57
C GLU A 186 10.01 -23.81 26.06
N GLY A 187 10.89 -24.41 25.25
CA GLY A 187 10.92 -24.21 23.81
C GLY A 187 11.43 -22.85 23.36
N GLY A 188 12.24 -22.17 24.18
CA GLY A 188 12.85 -20.87 23.85
C GLY A 188 13.70 -20.34 24.99
N GLN A 189 13.94 -19.04 25.01
CA GLN A 189 14.80 -18.39 26.00
C GLN A 189 14.28 -17.03 26.42
N ILE A 190 14.39 -16.72 27.72
CA ILE A 190 14.36 -15.39 28.28
C ILE A 190 15.81 -15.03 28.64
N GLU A 191 16.41 -14.07 27.93
CA GLU A 191 17.79 -13.70 28.18
C GLU A 191 17.92 -12.95 29.52
N LEU A 192 18.86 -13.44 30.36
CA LEU A 192 19.14 -12.85 31.66
C LEU A 192 20.54 -12.24 31.69
N GLN A 193 20.69 -11.12 32.35
CA GLN A 193 21.97 -10.52 32.71
C GLN A 193 21.96 -10.17 34.20
N ASN A 194 22.92 -10.65 34.93
CA ASN A 194 23.00 -10.48 36.39
C ASN A 194 21.73 -10.93 37.15
N GLY A 195 21.06 -11.96 36.64
CA GLY A 195 19.85 -12.49 37.24
C GLY A 195 18.54 -11.73 36.88
N GLU A 196 18.61 -10.75 36.01
CA GLU A 196 17.45 -9.95 35.57
C GLU A 196 17.19 -10.08 34.06
N PRO A 197 15.92 -10.11 33.58
CA PRO A 197 15.62 -10.13 32.17
C PRO A 197 16.17 -8.92 31.44
N THR A 198 16.92 -9.17 30.35
CA THR A 198 17.47 -8.10 29.48
C THR A 198 16.40 -7.42 28.63
N GLY A 199 15.23 -8.04 28.46
CA GLY A 199 14.18 -7.67 27.55
C GLY A 199 14.15 -8.50 26.26
N ILE A 200 15.17 -9.35 26.03
CA ILE A 200 15.18 -10.29 24.89
C ILE A 200 14.41 -11.56 25.24
N LEU A 201 13.46 -11.91 24.39
CA LEU A 201 12.74 -13.19 24.40
C LEU A 201 12.93 -13.86 23.04
N ILE A 202 13.18 -15.16 23.06
CA ILE A 202 13.44 -15.98 21.87
C ILE A 202 12.42 -17.13 21.82
N ASP A 203 11.79 -17.34 20.67
CA ASP A 203 10.82 -18.39 20.37
C ASP A 203 9.61 -18.41 21.33
N ASN A 204 9.23 -19.56 21.92
CA ASN A 204 7.99 -19.75 22.67
C ASN A 204 7.70 -18.70 23.77
N PRO A 205 8.66 -18.18 24.55
CA PRO A 205 8.41 -17.11 25.51
C PRO A 205 7.83 -15.83 24.93
N MET A 206 7.99 -15.58 23.62
CA MET A 206 7.38 -14.44 22.93
C MET A 206 5.84 -14.46 23.00
N GLU A 207 5.25 -15.66 23.06
CA GLU A 207 3.80 -15.85 23.18
C GLU A 207 3.21 -15.20 24.45
N LEU A 208 3.99 -15.08 25.51
CA LEU A 208 3.58 -14.39 26.73
C LEU A 208 3.35 -12.90 26.48
N VAL A 209 4.15 -12.32 25.57
CA VAL A 209 4.05 -10.92 25.16
C VAL A 209 2.95 -10.73 24.12
N PHE A 210 2.87 -11.61 23.12
CA PHE A 210 1.87 -11.49 22.05
C PHE A 210 0.43 -11.50 22.59
N LYS A 211 0.17 -12.22 23.68
CA LYS A 211 -1.15 -12.27 24.34
C LYS A 211 -1.59 -10.94 24.95
N ILE A 212 -0.67 -10.04 25.26
CA ILE A 212 -0.96 -8.75 25.87
C ILE A 212 -0.93 -7.58 24.89
N ILE A 213 -0.51 -7.81 23.62
CA ILE A 213 -0.57 -6.79 22.58
C ILE A 213 -2.04 -6.47 22.29
N PRO A 214 -2.47 -5.20 22.39
CA PRO A 214 -3.85 -4.83 22.10
C PRO A 214 -4.26 -5.17 20.68
N LYS A 215 -5.47 -5.71 20.51
CA LYS A 215 -6.03 -5.87 19.16
C LYS A 215 -6.18 -4.50 18.47
N PRO A 216 -5.98 -4.42 17.15
CA PRO A 216 -6.15 -3.18 16.41
C PRO A 216 -7.55 -2.60 16.61
N SER A 217 -7.63 -1.30 16.94
CA SER A 217 -8.91 -0.60 17.00
C SER A 217 -9.55 -0.52 15.59
N ARG A 218 -10.87 -0.31 15.51
CA ARG A 218 -11.56 -0.12 14.23
C ARG A 218 -10.93 1.01 13.40
N LYS A 219 -10.51 2.10 14.05
CA LYS A 219 -9.78 3.20 13.40
C LYS A 219 -8.47 2.74 12.80
N THR A 220 -7.71 1.92 13.53
CA THR A 220 -6.43 1.34 13.05
C THR A 220 -6.65 0.38 11.89
N GLN A 221 -7.70 -0.45 11.95
CA GLN A 221 -8.05 -1.38 10.87
C GLN A 221 -8.39 -0.64 9.57
N ILE A 222 -9.17 0.44 9.66
CA ILE A 222 -9.51 1.30 8.51
C ILE A 222 -8.25 1.95 7.94
N ALA A 223 -7.41 2.53 8.79
CA ALA A 223 -6.16 3.14 8.35
C ALA A 223 -5.24 2.12 7.65
N ALA A 224 -5.14 0.90 8.20
CA ALA A 224 -4.36 -0.19 7.62
C ALA A 224 -4.82 -0.53 6.19
N LEU A 225 -6.13 -0.69 5.99
CA LEU A 225 -6.69 -0.99 4.66
C LEU A 225 -6.44 0.15 3.65
N LEU A 226 -6.68 1.40 4.03
CA LEU A 226 -6.51 2.55 3.14
C LEU A 226 -5.02 2.83 2.83
N ASP A 227 -4.12 2.65 3.80
CA ASP A 227 -2.69 2.83 3.57
C ASP A 227 -2.13 1.70 2.68
N ALA A 228 -2.61 0.45 2.87
CA ALA A 228 -2.23 -0.66 2.01
C ALA A 228 -2.72 -0.45 0.56
N GLU A 229 -3.96 -0.02 0.37
CA GLU A 229 -4.52 0.29 -0.96
C GLU A 229 -3.65 1.30 -1.70
N LYS A 230 -3.27 2.39 -1.03
CA LYS A 230 -2.39 3.41 -1.63
C LYS A 230 -1.08 2.81 -2.11
N VAL A 231 -0.41 1.99 -1.28
CA VAL A 231 0.85 1.33 -1.67
C VAL A 231 0.63 0.38 -2.84
N MET A 232 -0.47 -0.40 -2.86
CA MET A 232 -0.77 -1.30 -3.98
C MET A 232 -0.95 -0.53 -5.29
N PHE A 233 -1.64 0.62 -5.28
CA PHE A 233 -1.75 1.47 -6.46
C PHE A 233 -0.40 2.04 -6.91
N ASP A 234 0.50 2.39 -6.00
CA ASP A 234 1.85 2.85 -6.34
C ASP A 234 2.65 1.77 -7.10
N TYR A 235 2.34 0.49 -6.88
CA TYR A 235 2.90 -0.65 -7.62
C TYR A 235 2.07 -1.08 -8.85
N GLY A 236 0.98 -0.37 -9.16
CA GLY A 236 0.11 -0.68 -10.30
C GLY A 236 -0.84 -1.85 -10.07
N LEU A 237 -0.99 -2.33 -8.85
CA LEU A 237 -1.98 -3.34 -8.47
C LEU A 237 -3.36 -2.69 -8.36
N THR A 238 -4.34 -3.20 -9.11
CA THR A 238 -5.73 -2.73 -9.09
C THR A 238 -6.69 -3.78 -8.54
N THR A 239 -6.20 -4.99 -8.35
CA THR A 239 -6.94 -6.11 -7.75
C THR A 239 -5.99 -6.92 -6.90
N VAL A 240 -6.42 -7.26 -5.69
CA VAL A 240 -5.68 -8.12 -4.77
C VAL A 240 -6.61 -9.20 -4.22
N ASN A 241 -6.08 -10.41 -4.01
CA ASN A 241 -6.80 -11.51 -3.42
C ASN A 241 -6.15 -11.87 -2.07
N ASP A 242 -6.74 -11.39 -0.97
CA ASP A 242 -6.22 -11.67 0.37
C ASP A 242 -6.58 -13.10 0.79
N ALA A 243 -5.57 -13.84 1.20
CA ALA A 243 -5.71 -15.21 1.64
C ALA A 243 -5.60 -15.32 3.17
N GLY A 244 -6.71 -15.18 3.88
CA GLY A 244 -6.72 -15.41 5.32
C GLY A 244 -7.32 -14.29 6.17
N LEU A 245 -8.44 -13.73 5.73
CA LEU A 245 -9.17 -12.71 6.49
C LEU A 245 -10.19 -13.31 7.45
N ASP A 246 -10.29 -12.72 8.63
CA ASP A 246 -11.41 -12.96 9.51
C ASP A 246 -12.70 -12.34 8.95
N PRO A 247 -13.89 -12.92 9.22
CA PRO A 247 -15.18 -12.41 8.74
C PRO A 247 -15.40 -10.92 9.05
N ASP A 248 -15.00 -10.45 10.22
CA ASP A 248 -15.17 -9.05 10.64
C ASP A 248 -14.38 -8.08 9.73
N ILE A 249 -13.24 -8.50 9.22
CA ILE A 249 -12.43 -7.69 8.29
C ILE A 249 -13.05 -7.71 6.89
N ILE A 250 -13.60 -8.84 6.44
CA ILE A 250 -14.34 -8.93 5.19
C ILE A 250 -15.53 -7.96 5.21
N HIS A 251 -16.32 -7.95 6.29
CA HIS A 251 -17.42 -7.01 6.44
C HIS A 251 -16.96 -5.55 6.51
N LEU A 252 -15.79 -5.31 7.09
CA LEU A 252 -15.21 -3.96 7.09
C LEU A 252 -14.86 -3.50 5.67
N ILE A 253 -14.19 -4.33 4.88
CA ILE A 253 -13.83 -4.04 3.49
C ILE A 253 -15.09 -3.74 2.68
N ASP A 254 -16.12 -4.62 2.77
CA ASP A 254 -17.40 -4.42 2.08
C ASP A 254 -18.03 -3.07 2.43
N SER A 255 -18.08 -2.73 3.73
CA SER A 255 -18.65 -1.45 4.18
C SER A 255 -17.85 -0.23 3.70
N LEU A 256 -16.52 -0.33 3.58
CA LEU A 256 -15.69 0.74 3.02
C LEU A 256 -15.94 0.91 1.52
N GLN A 257 -16.01 -0.19 0.77
CA GLN A 257 -16.33 -0.16 -0.66
C GLN A 257 -17.73 0.44 -0.94
N GLN A 258 -18.74 0.06 -0.15
CA GLN A 258 -20.08 0.66 -0.25
C GLN A 258 -20.08 2.16 0.07
N ALA A 259 -19.17 2.63 0.90
CA ALA A 259 -18.97 4.04 1.22
C ALA A 259 -18.07 4.78 0.21
N GLY A 260 -17.63 4.12 -0.88
CA GLY A 260 -16.76 4.70 -1.91
C GLY A 260 -15.33 4.94 -1.42
N LYS A 261 -14.89 4.11 -0.52
CA LYS A 261 -13.53 4.15 0.05
C LYS A 261 -12.80 2.87 -0.28
#